data_5641e16849d7196f28b28eefbb013c14
#
_entry.id   5641e16849d7196f28b28eefbb013c14
#
_cell.length_a   1.000
_cell.length_b   1.000
_cell.length_c   1.000
_cell.angle_alpha   90.00
_cell.angle_beta   90.00
_cell.angle_gamma   90.00
#
_symmetry.space_group_name_H-M   'P 1'
#
loop_
_entity.id
_entity.type
_entity.pdbx_description
1 polymer ?
#
loop_
_entity_poly.entity_id
_entity_poly.type
_entity_poly.pdbx_seq_one_letter_code
_entity_poly.pdbx_strand_id
1 'polypeptide(L)'
;MARRLRLDAELVRRGLARSREHAGELVATGRVKVGGATAGKPATQVDPASAILVEAGEDEVTYVSRGAHKLVGALNAFDVPVADRRCLDAGASTGGFTDVLLRRGAAEVVAVDVGYGQLAWSLRQDPRVTVLERTNVRTLEPEQVAPAPSLVVADLSFISLTLVLPALVRCVTPEAEHVLMVKPQFEVGREALGAGGVVRSAALRADAVRSVAAAAAGCGLGVRGVAASPLPGPSGNVEYFLHLTAGAPPLQEDALQRALAEGPQAGLS
;
A
#
# COMPACT_ATOMS: atom_id res chain seq x y z
N MET A 1 18.46 28.93 21.19
CA MET A 1 17.08 28.48 21.47
C MET A 1 16.58 27.70 20.26
N ALA A 2 16.09 26.50 20.44
CA ALA A 2 15.51 25.71 19.32
C ALA A 2 14.31 26.47 18.71
N ARG A 3 14.26 26.54 17.39
CA ARG A 3 13.16 27.22 16.68
C ARG A 3 11.87 26.44 16.91
N ARG A 4 10.92 27.02 17.61
CA ARG A 4 9.58 26.42 17.78
C ARG A 4 8.86 26.31 16.44
N LEU A 5 8.15 25.22 16.23
CA LEU A 5 7.39 24.92 15.02
C LEU A 5 5.90 24.86 15.33
N ARG A 6 5.06 25.12 14.34
CA ARG A 6 3.62 24.93 14.49
C ARG A 6 3.30 23.44 14.64
N LEU A 7 2.41 23.10 15.54
CA LEU A 7 2.01 21.72 15.84
C LEU A 7 1.48 20.99 14.60
N ASP A 8 0.64 21.66 13.80
CA ASP A 8 0.11 21.08 12.55
C ASP A 8 1.22 20.70 11.57
N ALA A 9 2.21 21.56 11.41
CA ALA A 9 3.37 21.30 10.56
C ALA A 9 4.28 20.20 11.15
N GLU A 10 4.45 20.18 12.46
CA GLU A 10 5.29 19.19 13.15
C GLU A 10 4.65 17.78 13.12
N LEU A 11 3.32 17.68 13.23
CA LEU A 11 2.59 16.42 13.06
C LEU A 11 2.82 15.82 11.67
N VAL A 12 2.73 16.65 10.62
CA VAL A 12 3.00 16.21 9.24
C VAL A 12 4.47 15.82 9.09
N ARG A 13 5.40 16.64 9.56
CA ARG A 13 6.85 16.37 9.48
C ARG A 13 7.24 15.04 10.13
N ARG A 14 6.60 14.68 11.25
CA ARG A 14 6.83 13.40 11.96
C ARG A 14 6.05 12.23 11.38
N GLY A 15 5.22 12.46 10.34
CA GLY A 15 4.36 11.42 9.78
C GLY A 15 3.20 11.01 10.69
N LEU A 16 2.87 11.84 11.69
CA LEU A 16 1.75 11.64 12.61
C LEU A 16 0.41 12.15 12.03
N ALA A 17 0.46 12.93 10.96
CA ALA A 17 -0.71 13.37 10.20
C ALA A 17 -0.39 13.35 8.70
N ARG A 18 -1.41 13.08 7.88
CA ARG A 18 -1.32 12.98 6.41
C ARG A 18 -1.17 14.35 5.74
N SER A 19 -1.79 15.37 6.33
CA SER A 19 -1.80 16.76 5.86
C SER A 19 -1.98 17.69 7.05
N ARG A 20 -1.79 19.01 6.83
CA ARG A 20 -2.06 20.03 7.87
C ARG A 20 -3.55 20.12 8.22
N GLU A 21 -4.43 19.85 7.28
CA GLU A 21 -5.87 19.76 7.49
C GLU A 21 -6.18 18.59 8.44
N HIS A 22 -5.71 17.39 8.12
CA HIS A 22 -5.84 16.21 8.99
C HIS A 22 -5.20 16.43 10.38
N ALA A 23 -4.06 17.12 10.46
CA ALA A 23 -3.49 17.53 11.74
C ALA A 23 -4.42 18.46 12.53
N GLY A 24 -5.13 19.37 11.83
CA GLY A 24 -6.16 20.24 12.39
C GLY A 24 -7.33 19.45 12.97
N GLU A 25 -7.83 18.46 12.25
CA GLU A 25 -8.91 17.55 12.70
C GLU A 25 -8.50 16.76 13.95
N LEU A 26 -7.30 16.18 13.95
CA LEU A 26 -6.76 15.44 15.10
C LEU A 26 -6.68 16.31 16.36
N VAL A 27 -6.26 17.58 16.21
CA VAL A 27 -6.21 18.53 17.33
C VAL A 27 -7.62 18.95 17.76
N ALA A 28 -8.52 19.22 16.81
CA ALA A 28 -9.90 19.62 17.10
C ALA A 28 -10.69 18.51 17.83
N THR A 29 -10.40 17.25 17.54
CA THR A 29 -10.99 16.07 18.22
C THR A 29 -10.28 15.69 19.52
N GLY A 30 -9.30 16.51 19.98
CA GLY A 30 -8.60 16.30 21.25
C GLY A 30 -7.62 15.12 21.27
N ARG A 31 -7.31 14.54 20.12
CA ARG A 31 -6.47 13.32 19.97
C ARG A 31 -4.97 13.58 20.04
N VAL A 32 -4.54 14.84 20.05
CA VAL A 32 -3.12 15.19 20.08
C VAL A 32 -2.68 15.60 21.46
N LYS A 33 -1.68 14.91 22.02
CA LYS A 33 -1.03 15.29 23.28
C LYS A 33 0.40 15.75 23.03
N VAL A 34 0.78 16.89 23.62
CA VAL A 34 2.13 17.43 23.60
C VAL A 34 2.65 17.48 25.02
N GLY A 35 3.74 16.76 25.31
CA GLY A 35 4.28 16.66 26.67
C GLY A 35 3.27 16.13 27.70
N GLY A 36 2.33 15.27 27.27
CA GLY A 36 1.28 14.70 28.11
C GLY A 36 0.00 15.53 28.21
N ALA A 37 -0.03 16.79 27.75
CA ALA A 37 -1.22 17.67 27.77
C ALA A 37 -1.92 17.67 26.40
N THR A 38 -3.25 17.65 26.38
CA THR A 38 -4.05 17.73 25.14
C THR A 38 -3.85 19.08 24.47
N ALA A 39 -3.53 19.06 23.17
CA ALA A 39 -3.32 20.26 22.38
C ALA A 39 -4.65 20.89 21.97
N GLY A 40 -4.83 22.19 22.23
CA GLY A 40 -6.10 22.88 21.94
C GLY A 40 -6.14 23.57 20.57
N LYS A 41 -4.99 23.79 19.90
CA LYS A 41 -4.96 24.54 18.62
C LYS A 41 -3.89 24.00 17.67
N PRO A 42 -4.18 23.83 16.37
CA PRO A 42 -3.21 23.36 15.37
C PRO A 42 -2.00 24.28 15.23
N ALA A 43 -2.18 25.59 15.48
CA ALA A 43 -1.14 26.60 15.39
C ALA A 43 -0.23 26.69 16.62
N THR A 44 -0.46 25.86 17.67
CA THR A 44 0.37 25.85 18.89
C THR A 44 1.84 25.68 18.53
N GLN A 45 2.70 26.52 19.16
CA GLN A 45 4.16 26.45 18.96
C GLN A 45 4.76 25.38 19.86
N VAL A 46 5.34 24.36 19.24
CA VAL A 46 5.96 23.21 19.94
C VAL A 46 7.48 23.19 19.74
N ASP A 47 8.18 22.70 20.73
CA ASP A 47 9.60 22.40 20.60
C ASP A 47 9.76 21.12 19.77
N PRO A 48 10.68 21.08 18.78
CA PRO A 48 10.95 19.84 18.02
C PRO A 48 11.36 18.64 18.89
N ALA A 49 11.84 18.88 20.12
CA ALA A 49 12.16 17.81 21.07
C ALA A 49 10.98 17.35 21.92
N SER A 50 9.82 18.06 21.88
CA SER A 50 8.65 17.68 22.66
C SER A 50 8.11 16.31 22.24
N ALA A 51 7.73 15.48 23.22
CA ALA A 51 6.97 14.26 22.97
C ALA A 51 5.58 14.64 22.44
N ILE A 52 5.22 14.14 21.25
CA ILE A 52 3.90 14.30 20.65
C ILE A 52 3.30 12.91 20.49
N LEU A 53 2.12 12.71 21.08
CA LEU A 53 1.33 11.50 20.95
C LEU A 53 0.03 11.84 20.21
N VAL A 54 -0.34 11.04 19.24
CA VAL A 54 -1.67 11.06 18.61
C VAL A 54 -2.40 9.82 19.10
N GLU A 55 -3.50 10.04 19.82
CA GLU A 55 -4.35 8.95 20.28
C GLU A 55 -5.22 8.45 19.12
N ALA A 56 -5.37 7.12 19.00
CA ALA A 56 -6.32 6.53 18.06
C ALA A 56 -7.75 6.97 18.43
N GLY A 57 -8.60 7.26 17.45
CA GLY A 57 -10.02 7.46 17.69
C GLY A 57 -10.67 6.16 18.15
N GLU A 58 -11.77 6.24 18.89
CA GLU A 58 -12.50 5.05 19.36
C GLU A 58 -12.94 4.16 18.19
N ASP A 59 -13.12 4.74 16.99
CA ASP A 59 -13.51 4.04 15.76
C ASP A 59 -12.34 3.85 14.77
N GLU A 60 -11.13 4.28 15.10
CA GLU A 60 -9.99 4.18 14.17
C GLU A 60 -9.29 2.84 14.31
N VAL A 61 -9.51 1.98 13.33
CA VAL A 61 -8.84 0.69 13.25
C VAL A 61 -7.32 0.89 13.16
N THR A 62 -6.61 0.57 14.24
CA THR A 62 -5.15 0.60 14.26
C THR A 62 -4.61 -0.64 13.58
N TYR A 63 -4.03 -0.48 12.40
CA TYR A 63 -3.32 -1.53 11.67
C TYR A 63 -1.85 -1.60 12.11
N VAL A 64 -1.21 -2.75 11.89
CA VAL A 64 0.22 -2.96 12.22
C VAL A 64 1.16 -2.05 11.43
N SER A 65 0.72 -1.47 10.30
CA SER A 65 1.50 -0.49 9.55
C SER A 65 0.60 0.45 8.73
N ARG A 66 1.16 1.62 8.35
CA ARG A 66 0.48 2.59 7.46
C ARG A 66 0.17 2.03 6.07
N GLY A 67 0.94 1.04 5.60
CA GLY A 67 0.70 0.36 4.33
C GLY A 67 -0.72 -0.22 4.22
N ALA A 68 -1.30 -0.65 5.33
CA ALA A 68 -2.66 -1.15 5.42
C ALA A 68 -3.70 -0.21 4.77
N HIS A 69 -3.61 1.10 5.02
CA HIS A 69 -4.56 2.07 4.47
C HIS A 69 -4.52 2.14 2.93
N LYS A 70 -3.39 1.80 2.31
CA LYS A 70 -3.29 1.72 0.84
C LYS A 70 -4.17 0.59 0.31
N LEU A 71 -4.06 -0.62 0.90
CA LEU A 71 -4.88 -1.76 0.51
C LEU A 71 -6.37 -1.53 0.82
N VAL A 72 -6.69 -0.94 1.98
CA VAL A 72 -8.07 -0.58 2.33
C VAL A 72 -8.68 0.29 1.23
N GLY A 73 -7.96 1.33 0.77
CA GLY A 73 -8.40 2.19 -0.31
C GLY A 73 -8.64 1.44 -1.62
N ALA A 74 -7.71 0.56 -2.00
CA ALA A 74 -7.83 -0.23 -3.23
C ALA A 74 -9.01 -1.22 -3.18
N LEU A 75 -9.15 -1.98 -2.09
CA LEU A 75 -10.25 -2.94 -1.93
C LEU A 75 -11.62 -2.25 -1.92
N ASN A 76 -11.71 -1.03 -1.35
CA ASN A 76 -12.94 -0.24 -1.38
C ASN A 76 -13.22 0.31 -2.78
N ALA A 77 -12.20 0.84 -3.47
CA ALA A 77 -12.36 1.39 -4.81
C ALA A 77 -12.79 0.35 -5.85
N PHE A 78 -12.36 -0.90 -5.66
CA PHE A 78 -12.65 -2.00 -6.59
C PHE A 78 -13.79 -2.92 -6.13
N ASP A 79 -14.32 -2.72 -4.93
CA ASP A 79 -15.34 -3.58 -4.30
C ASP A 79 -14.92 -5.07 -4.29
N VAL A 80 -13.66 -5.36 -3.92
CA VAL A 80 -13.13 -6.73 -3.89
C VAL A 80 -13.50 -7.41 -2.58
N PRO A 81 -14.28 -8.51 -2.63
CA PRO A 81 -14.62 -9.29 -1.44
C PRO A 81 -13.39 -10.09 -0.97
N VAL A 82 -13.19 -10.13 0.34
CA VAL A 82 -12.07 -10.85 0.99
C VAL A 82 -12.55 -12.00 1.85
N ALA A 83 -13.77 -11.90 2.41
CA ALA A 83 -14.32 -12.88 3.33
C ALA A 83 -14.27 -14.31 2.77
N ASP A 84 -13.91 -15.26 3.63
CA ASP A 84 -13.82 -16.69 3.35
C ASP A 84 -12.83 -17.10 2.24
N ARG A 85 -11.98 -16.17 1.80
CA ARG A 85 -10.97 -16.43 0.77
C ARG A 85 -9.62 -16.81 1.38
N ARG A 86 -8.91 -17.71 0.69
CA ARG A 86 -7.47 -17.88 0.87
C ARG A 86 -6.75 -16.83 0.04
N CYS A 87 -5.88 -16.05 0.69
CA CYS A 87 -5.20 -14.91 0.09
C CYS A 87 -3.68 -15.11 0.06
N LEU A 88 -3.02 -14.54 -0.95
CA LEU A 88 -1.56 -14.41 -1.04
C LEU A 88 -1.19 -12.94 -0.86
N ASP A 89 -0.39 -12.63 0.16
CA ASP A 89 0.22 -11.32 0.38
C ASP A 89 1.68 -11.37 -0.06
N ALA A 90 1.98 -10.82 -1.24
CA ALA A 90 3.31 -10.81 -1.83
C ALA A 90 4.04 -9.50 -1.47
N GLY A 91 5.09 -9.62 -0.64
CA GLY A 91 5.80 -8.49 -0.04
C GLY A 91 5.17 -8.08 1.30
N ALA A 92 4.90 -9.05 2.17
CA ALA A 92 4.16 -8.84 3.41
C ALA A 92 4.83 -7.85 4.38
N SER A 93 6.16 -7.77 4.40
CA SER A 93 6.94 -6.86 5.24
C SER A 93 6.48 -6.93 6.71
N THR A 94 6.04 -5.81 7.30
CA THR A 94 5.51 -5.75 8.67
C THR A 94 4.10 -6.33 8.82
N GLY A 95 3.42 -6.65 7.70
CA GLY A 95 2.10 -7.30 7.70
C GLY A 95 0.91 -6.35 7.52
N GLY A 96 1.13 -5.15 7.00
CA GLY A 96 0.02 -4.21 6.81
C GLY A 96 -1.10 -4.74 5.94
N PHE A 97 -0.77 -5.39 4.82
CA PHE A 97 -1.76 -5.99 3.92
C PHE A 97 -2.37 -7.25 4.54
N THR A 98 -1.55 -8.10 5.14
CA THR A 98 -2.01 -9.29 5.89
C THR A 98 -3.05 -8.91 6.96
N ASP A 99 -2.81 -7.86 7.77
CA ASP A 99 -3.74 -7.38 8.80
C ASP A 99 -5.10 -6.94 8.21
N VAL A 100 -5.07 -6.23 7.07
CA VAL A 100 -6.31 -5.84 6.37
C VAL A 100 -7.09 -7.07 5.90
N LEU A 101 -6.42 -8.04 5.27
CA LEU A 101 -7.06 -9.25 4.78
C LEU A 101 -7.73 -10.03 5.90
N LEU A 102 -7.03 -10.24 7.01
CA LEU A 102 -7.56 -10.95 8.18
C LEU A 102 -8.78 -10.25 8.79
N ARG A 103 -8.72 -8.92 8.94
CA ARG A 103 -9.84 -8.12 9.46
C ARG A 103 -11.03 -8.07 8.51
N ARG A 104 -10.81 -8.25 7.22
CA ARG A 104 -11.88 -8.39 6.22
C ARG A 104 -12.40 -9.83 6.09
N GLY A 105 -11.98 -10.72 6.98
CA GLY A 105 -12.53 -12.08 7.07
C GLY A 105 -11.85 -13.08 6.14
N ALA A 106 -10.61 -12.86 5.69
CA ALA A 106 -9.87 -13.89 4.97
C ALA A 106 -9.84 -15.18 5.78
N ALA A 107 -10.11 -16.31 5.12
CA ALA A 107 -10.02 -17.63 5.76
C ALA A 107 -8.56 -17.97 6.08
N GLU A 108 -7.65 -17.60 5.21
CA GLU A 108 -6.21 -17.81 5.38
C GLU A 108 -5.42 -16.79 4.57
N VAL A 109 -4.23 -16.41 5.06
CA VAL A 109 -3.28 -15.53 4.35
C VAL A 109 -1.92 -16.19 4.30
N VAL A 110 -1.39 -16.39 3.10
CA VAL A 110 0.00 -16.78 2.89
C VAL A 110 0.81 -15.50 2.71
N ALA A 111 1.59 -15.14 3.73
CA ALA A 111 2.43 -13.94 3.78
C ALA A 111 3.84 -14.26 3.29
N VAL A 112 4.20 -13.75 2.10
CA VAL A 112 5.48 -14.03 1.44
C VAL A 112 6.37 -12.80 1.46
N ASP A 113 7.62 -12.93 1.93
CA ASP A 113 8.61 -11.84 1.90
C ASP A 113 10.03 -12.38 1.73
N VAL A 114 10.90 -11.60 1.05
CA VAL A 114 12.34 -11.90 0.97
C VAL A 114 13.08 -11.62 2.28
N GLY A 115 12.51 -10.74 3.12
CA GLY A 115 13.03 -10.40 4.44
C GLY A 115 12.85 -11.53 5.44
N TYR A 116 13.32 -11.27 6.66
CA TYR A 116 13.21 -12.19 7.77
C TYR A 116 12.88 -11.45 9.06
N GLY A 117 11.94 -11.96 9.85
CA GLY A 117 11.60 -11.44 11.17
C GLY A 117 10.88 -10.09 11.15
N GLN A 118 10.35 -9.65 10.00
CA GLN A 118 9.70 -8.35 9.85
C GLN A 118 8.22 -8.38 10.22
N LEU A 119 7.53 -9.50 9.95
CA LEU A 119 6.10 -9.63 10.19
C LEU A 119 5.79 -9.42 11.67
N ALA A 120 4.81 -8.59 11.98
CA ALA A 120 4.36 -8.29 13.33
C ALA A 120 4.03 -9.57 14.10
N TRP A 121 4.43 -9.62 15.39
CA TRP A 121 4.29 -10.81 16.22
C TRP A 121 2.83 -11.30 16.33
N SER A 122 1.88 -10.36 16.45
CA SER A 122 0.45 -10.70 16.51
C SER A 122 -0.05 -11.44 15.27
N LEU A 123 0.45 -11.04 14.07
CA LEU A 123 0.09 -11.71 12.82
C LEU A 123 0.79 -13.06 12.68
N ARG A 124 2.05 -13.15 13.12
CA ARG A 124 2.80 -14.41 13.13
C ARG A 124 2.17 -15.48 14.02
N GLN A 125 1.44 -15.08 15.06
CA GLN A 125 0.74 -15.98 15.97
C GLN A 125 -0.72 -16.28 15.54
N ASP A 126 -1.25 -15.60 14.54
CA ASP A 126 -2.61 -15.87 14.04
C ASP A 126 -2.62 -17.22 13.28
N PRO A 127 -3.46 -18.19 13.68
CA PRO A 127 -3.49 -19.51 13.06
C PRO A 127 -3.90 -19.48 11.58
N ARG A 128 -4.46 -18.38 11.09
CA ARG A 128 -4.82 -18.18 9.69
C ARG A 128 -3.64 -17.69 8.84
N VAL A 129 -2.48 -17.41 9.43
CA VAL A 129 -1.33 -16.85 8.71
C VAL A 129 -0.26 -17.92 8.51
N THR A 130 0.03 -18.22 7.25
CA THR A 130 1.20 -19.00 6.84
C THR A 130 2.31 -18.05 6.42
N VAL A 131 3.48 -18.12 7.08
CA VAL A 131 4.60 -17.18 6.85
C VAL A 131 5.68 -17.84 6.02
N LEU A 132 5.98 -17.27 4.84
CA LEU A 132 7.05 -17.69 3.95
C LEU A 132 8.11 -16.58 3.84
N GLU A 133 9.04 -16.55 4.78
CA GLU A 133 10.17 -15.61 4.81
C GLU A 133 11.35 -16.10 3.96
N ARG A 134 12.26 -15.18 3.62
CA ARG A 134 13.42 -15.45 2.74
C ARG A 134 13.01 -16.07 1.40
N THR A 135 11.80 -15.74 0.96
CA THR A 135 11.19 -16.31 -0.25
C THR A 135 11.05 -15.22 -1.31
N ASN A 136 11.69 -15.44 -2.45
CA ASN A 136 11.59 -14.52 -3.57
C ASN A 136 10.32 -14.83 -4.38
N VAL A 137 9.39 -13.87 -4.44
CA VAL A 137 8.12 -14.00 -5.17
C VAL A 137 8.33 -14.38 -6.64
N ARG A 138 9.41 -13.94 -7.28
CA ARG A 138 9.72 -14.27 -8.67
C ARG A 138 9.90 -15.77 -8.91
N THR A 139 10.37 -16.50 -7.90
CA THR A 139 10.62 -17.96 -7.97
C THR A 139 9.64 -18.76 -7.10
N LEU A 140 8.50 -18.15 -6.74
CA LEU A 140 7.48 -18.82 -5.96
C LEU A 140 6.83 -19.93 -6.80
N GLU A 141 6.66 -21.10 -6.20
CA GLU A 141 6.05 -22.27 -6.84
C GLU A 141 4.72 -22.63 -6.19
N PRO A 142 3.77 -23.24 -6.95
CA PRO A 142 2.42 -23.56 -6.46
C PRO A 142 2.40 -24.38 -5.17
N GLU A 143 3.32 -25.30 -5.01
CA GLU A 143 3.41 -26.20 -3.85
C GLU A 143 3.67 -25.43 -2.54
N GLN A 144 4.37 -24.29 -2.62
CA GLN A 144 4.74 -23.48 -1.47
C GLN A 144 3.52 -22.73 -0.89
N VAL A 145 2.50 -22.47 -1.72
CA VAL A 145 1.30 -21.71 -1.34
C VAL A 145 0.02 -22.55 -1.36
N ALA A 146 0.16 -23.86 -1.58
CA ALA A 146 -0.98 -24.76 -1.64
C ALA A 146 -1.80 -24.79 -0.33
N PRO A 147 -3.14 -24.94 -0.40
CA PRO A 147 -4.00 -24.90 -1.58
C PRO A 147 -3.94 -23.54 -2.30
N ALA A 148 -4.20 -23.53 -3.62
CA ALA A 148 -4.05 -22.32 -4.44
C ALA A 148 -4.91 -21.15 -3.92
N PRO A 149 -4.33 -19.97 -3.64
CA PRO A 149 -5.08 -18.77 -3.25
C PRO A 149 -6.02 -18.29 -4.36
N SER A 150 -7.11 -17.63 -3.97
CA SER A 150 -8.07 -17.03 -4.91
C SER A 150 -7.99 -15.50 -4.97
N LEU A 151 -7.24 -14.88 -4.06
CA LEU A 151 -6.95 -13.44 -4.06
C LEU A 151 -5.47 -13.23 -3.84
N VAL A 152 -4.86 -12.39 -4.69
CA VAL A 152 -3.47 -11.93 -4.53
C VAL A 152 -3.47 -10.44 -4.25
N VAL A 153 -2.73 -10.02 -3.23
CA VAL A 153 -2.36 -8.64 -3.01
C VAL A 153 -0.84 -8.52 -3.07
N ALA A 154 -0.31 -7.40 -3.58
CA ALA A 154 1.14 -7.21 -3.63
C ALA A 154 1.55 -5.77 -3.37
N ASP A 155 2.54 -5.61 -2.48
CA ASP A 155 3.27 -4.38 -2.18
C ASP A 155 4.78 -4.62 -2.26
N LEU A 156 5.29 -4.84 -3.48
CA LEU A 156 6.68 -5.19 -3.71
C LEU A 156 7.57 -3.96 -3.87
N SER A 157 8.81 -4.04 -3.43
CA SER A 157 9.81 -2.98 -3.58
C SER A 157 11.07 -3.52 -4.25
N PHE A 158 11.74 -2.63 -5.02
CA PHE A 158 13.00 -2.91 -5.71
C PHE A 158 12.93 -3.99 -6.80
N ILE A 159 11.74 -4.30 -7.27
CA ILE A 159 11.49 -5.24 -8.37
C ILE A 159 10.29 -4.72 -9.18
N SER A 160 10.34 -4.90 -10.51
CA SER A 160 9.18 -4.63 -11.37
C SER A 160 8.14 -5.74 -11.22
N LEU A 161 6.86 -5.36 -11.20
CA LEU A 161 5.74 -6.31 -11.23
C LEU A 161 5.76 -7.17 -12.49
N THR A 162 6.27 -6.66 -13.61
CA THR A 162 6.37 -7.41 -14.87
C THR A 162 7.19 -8.70 -14.73
N LEU A 163 8.16 -8.72 -13.80
CA LEU A 163 9.02 -9.88 -13.54
C LEU A 163 8.39 -10.90 -12.60
N VAL A 164 7.41 -10.52 -11.80
CA VAL A 164 6.79 -11.41 -10.79
C VAL A 164 5.41 -11.89 -11.20
N LEU A 165 4.73 -11.21 -12.13
CA LEU A 165 3.41 -11.59 -12.63
C LEU A 165 3.31 -13.07 -13.05
N PRO A 166 4.27 -13.65 -13.82
CA PRO A 166 4.19 -15.06 -14.19
C PRO A 166 4.18 -15.99 -12.98
N ALA A 167 4.92 -15.65 -11.91
CA ALA A 167 4.95 -16.45 -10.68
C ALA A 167 3.63 -16.32 -9.91
N LEU A 168 3.10 -15.10 -9.78
CA LEU A 168 1.83 -14.87 -9.10
C LEU A 168 0.68 -15.63 -9.77
N VAL A 169 0.62 -15.58 -11.13
CA VAL A 169 -0.46 -16.24 -11.90
C VAL A 169 -0.39 -17.76 -11.79
N ARG A 170 0.79 -18.38 -11.84
CA ARG A 170 0.89 -19.84 -11.75
C ARG A 170 0.58 -20.40 -10.36
N CYS A 171 0.65 -19.57 -9.32
CA CYS A 171 0.48 -19.97 -7.92
C CYS A 171 -0.96 -19.88 -7.39
N VAL A 172 -1.92 -19.49 -8.21
CA VAL A 172 -3.29 -19.17 -7.78
C VAL A 172 -4.34 -19.94 -8.59
N THR A 173 -5.60 -19.87 -8.17
CA THR A 173 -6.71 -20.44 -8.95
C THR A 173 -6.88 -19.68 -10.28
N PRO A 174 -7.43 -20.33 -11.33
CA PRO A 174 -7.65 -19.67 -12.62
C PRO A 174 -8.54 -18.43 -12.56
N GLU A 175 -9.47 -18.37 -11.59
CA GLU A 175 -10.41 -17.27 -11.38
C GLU A 175 -9.91 -16.27 -10.35
N ALA A 176 -8.67 -16.38 -9.90
CA ALA A 176 -8.12 -15.50 -8.87
C ALA A 176 -8.15 -14.03 -9.29
N GLU A 177 -8.42 -13.19 -8.31
CA GLU A 177 -8.31 -11.75 -8.45
C GLU A 177 -6.95 -11.28 -7.93
N HIS A 178 -6.38 -10.29 -8.60
CA HIS A 178 -5.08 -9.73 -8.25
C HIS A 178 -5.23 -8.22 -8.00
N VAL A 179 -4.88 -7.75 -6.80
CA VAL A 179 -4.85 -6.33 -6.44
C VAL A 179 -3.41 -5.94 -6.20
N LEU A 180 -2.75 -5.46 -7.25
CA LEU A 180 -1.30 -5.26 -7.27
C LEU A 180 -0.94 -3.79 -7.24
N MET A 181 -0.03 -3.39 -6.35
CA MET A 181 0.44 -2.01 -6.26
C MET A 181 1.57 -1.75 -7.24
N VAL A 182 1.28 -0.96 -8.28
CA VAL A 182 2.26 -0.45 -9.24
C VAL A 182 3.02 0.71 -8.60
N LYS A 183 4.32 0.57 -8.52
CA LYS A 183 5.23 1.62 -8.04
C LYS A 183 6.05 2.14 -9.21
N PRO A 184 5.70 3.31 -9.79
CA PRO A 184 6.38 3.83 -10.98
C PRO A 184 7.90 3.85 -10.87
N GLN A 185 8.44 4.12 -9.69
CA GLN A 185 9.88 4.17 -9.45
C GLN A 185 10.60 2.82 -9.63
N PHE A 186 9.88 1.71 -9.66
CA PHE A 186 10.44 0.38 -9.91
C PHE A 186 10.06 -0.18 -11.29
N GLU A 187 9.21 0.53 -12.02
CA GLU A 187 8.77 0.15 -13.37
C GLU A 187 9.47 0.95 -14.46
N VAL A 188 9.79 2.23 -14.21
CA VAL A 188 10.56 3.05 -15.15
C VAL A 188 12.05 2.78 -15.00
N GLY A 189 12.81 2.90 -16.08
CA GLY A 189 14.28 2.77 -16.03
C GLY A 189 14.94 3.80 -15.11
N ARG A 190 16.15 3.50 -14.62
CA ARG A 190 16.90 4.38 -13.70
C ARG A 190 17.10 5.78 -14.25
N GLU A 191 17.22 5.93 -15.56
CA GLU A 191 17.40 7.22 -16.27
C GLU A 191 16.16 8.12 -16.19
N ALA A 192 14.98 7.53 -15.96
CA ALA A 192 13.71 8.25 -15.81
C ALA A 192 13.42 8.71 -14.38
N LEU A 193 14.27 8.33 -13.42
CA LEU A 193 14.13 8.71 -12.02
C LEU A 193 14.63 10.14 -11.80
N GLY A 194 13.78 10.99 -11.22
CA GLY A 194 14.16 12.31 -10.76
C GLY A 194 14.99 12.27 -9.46
N ALA A 195 15.41 13.45 -9.00
CA ALA A 195 16.11 13.60 -7.73
C ALA A 195 15.35 12.94 -6.59
N GLY A 196 16.06 12.14 -5.78
CA GLY A 196 15.46 11.37 -4.68
C GLY A 196 14.68 10.13 -5.11
N GLY A 197 14.79 9.67 -6.37
CA GLY A 197 14.10 8.48 -6.86
C GLY A 197 12.59 8.70 -7.08
N VAL A 198 12.15 9.96 -7.29
CA VAL A 198 10.73 10.29 -7.42
C VAL A 198 10.35 10.49 -8.90
N VAL A 199 9.32 9.77 -9.35
CA VAL A 199 8.73 9.90 -10.70
C VAL A 199 7.66 10.99 -10.68
N ARG A 200 8.07 12.22 -11.07
CA ARG A 200 7.18 13.39 -11.07
C ARG A 200 6.30 13.50 -12.33
N SER A 201 6.79 13.01 -13.46
CA SER A 201 6.08 13.05 -14.73
C SER A 201 4.82 12.16 -14.70
N ALA A 202 3.65 12.75 -14.94
CA ALA A 202 2.41 12.00 -15.09
C ALA A 202 2.47 11.01 -16.27
N ALA A 203 3.14 11.37 -17.36
CA ALA A 203 3.34 10.50 -18.52
C ALA A 203 4.14 9.24 -18.13
N LEU A 204 5.25 9.39 -17.40
CA LEU A 204 6.05 8.25 -16.95
C LEU A 204 5.29 7.36 -15.96
N ARG A 205 4.44 7.96 -15.10
CA ARG A 205 3.57 7.19 -14.22
C ARG A 205 2.53 6.38 -14.98
N ALA A 206 1.93 7.02 -16.02
CA ALA A 206 1.01 6.33 -16.93
C ALA A 206 1.69 5.17 -17.66
N ASP A 207 2.90 5.38 -18.17
CA ASP A 207 3.67 4.36 -18.88
C ASP A 207 4.03 3.18 -17.96
N ALA A 208 4.35 3.44 -16.71
CA ALA A 208 4.56 2.39 -15.71
C ALA A 208 3.31 1.51 -15.54
N VAL A 209 2.12 2.12 -15.39
CA VAL A 209 0.85 1.37 -15.25
C VAL A 209 0.54 0.58 -16.54
N ARG A 210 0.72 1.20 -17.72
CA ARG A 210 0.51 0.53 -19.01
C ARG A 210 1.44 -0.68 -19.19
N SER A 211 2.72 -0.53 -18.80
CA SER A 211 3.70 -1.61 -18.89
C SER A 211 3.29 -2.82 -18.06
N VAL A 212 2.86 -2.60 -16.81
CA VAL A 212 2.39 -3.68 -15.93
C VAL A 212 1.10 -4.31 -16.48
N ALA A 213 0.15 -3.50 -16.96
CA ALA A 213 -1.09 -4.00 -17.57
C ALA A 213 -0.82 -4.84 -18.84
N ALA A 214 0.14 -4.42 -19.67
CA ALA A 214 0.56 -5.20 -20.85
C ALA A 214 1.22 -6.53 -20.47
N ALA A 215 2.07 -6.54 -19.42
CA ALA A 215 2.66 -7.77 -18.91
C ALA A 215 1.58 -8.71 -18.32
N ALA A 216 0.58 -8.17 -17.63
CA ALA A 216 -0.56 -8.93 -17.12
C ALA A 216 -1.37 -9.58 -18.26
N ALA A 217 -1.60 -8.84 -19.35
CA ALA A 217 -2.25 -9.37 -20.55
C ALA A 217 -1.46 -10.55 -21.17
N GLY A 218 -0.11 -10.47 -21.16
CA GLY A 218 0.75 -11.58 -21.55
C GLY A 218 0.63 -12.84 -20.67
N CYS A 219 0.12 -12.67 -19.45
CA CYS A 219 -0.18 -13.75 -18.51
C CYS A 219 -1.68 -14.17 -18.53
N GLY A 220 -2.48 -13.66 -19.46
CA GLY A 220 -3.91 -14.00 -19.59
C GLY A 220 -4.84 -13.18 -18.67
N LEU A 221 -4.35 -12.13 -18.05
CA LEU A 221 -5.14 -11.26 -17.16
C LEU A 221 -5.54 -9.96 -17.88
N GLY A 222 -6.79 -9.52 -17.69
CA GLY A 222 -7.23 -8.19 -18.07
C GLY A 222 -7.38 -7.28 -16.85
N VAL A 223 -7.73 -6.02 -17.08
CA VAL A 223 -7.83 -4.97 -16.06
C VAL A 223 -9.29 -4.67 -15.76
N ARG A 224 -9.76 -5.01 -14.55
CA ARG A 224 -11.08 -4.63 -14.04
C ARG A 224 -11.11 -3.21 -13.52
N GLY A 225 -10.00 -2.74 -13.00
CA GLY A 225 -9.91 -1.40 -12.43
C GLY A 225 -8.48 -0.92 -12.26
N VAL A 226 -8.34 0.40 -12.23
CA VAL A 226 -7.12 1.11 -11.87
C VAL A 226 -7.48 2.24 -10.92
N ALA A 227 -6.74 2.41 -9.83
CA ALA A 227 -6.94 3.48 -8.85
C ALA A 227 -5.60 3.99 -8.31
N ALA A 228 -5.54 5.24 -7.94
CA ALA A 228 -4.39 5.76 -7.20
C ALA A 228 -4.41 5.26 -5.75
N SER A 229 -3.23 4.99 -5.21
CA SER A 229 -3.09 4.73 -3.78
C SER A 229 -3.49 5.98 -2.97
N PRO A 230 -4.28 5.84 -1.89
CA PRO A 230 -4.68 6.99 -1.07
C PRO A 230 -3.49 7.62 -0.32
N LEU A 231 -2.39 6.89 -0.20
CA LEU A 231 -1.16 7.38 0.44
C LEU A 231 0.01 7.28 -0.54
N PRO A 232 0.90 8.27 -0.55
CA PRO A 232 2.13 8.20 -1.32
C PRO A 232 3.11 7.19 -0.70
N GLY A 233 4.08 6.75 -1.49
CA GLY A 233 5.23 6.00 -1.02
C GLY A 233 6.12 6.81 -0.06
N PRO A 234 7.08 6.16 0.63
CA PRO A 234 7.93 6.83 1.64
C PRO A 234 8.70 8.05 1.13
N SER A 235 9.07 8.06 -0.15
CA SER A 235 9.79 9.17 -0.80
C SER A 235 8.86 10.16 -1.51
N GLY A 236 7.53 10.04 -1.36
CA GLY A 236 6.55 10.90 -2.01
C GLY A 236 6.17 10.47 -3.44
N ASN A 237 6.54 9.27 -3.87
CA ASN A 237 6.05 8.70 -5.13
C ASN A 237 4.55 8.46 -5.09
N VAL A 238 3.84 8.81 -6.15
CA VAL A 238 2.47 8.38 -6.35
C VAL A 238 2.47 6.94 -6.82
N GLU A 239 1.70 6.09 -6.16
CA GLU A 239 1.58 4.68 -6.45
C GLU A 239 0.14 4.37 -6.89
N TYR A 240 -0.04 3.29 -7.65
CA TYR A 240 -1.34 2.93 -8.23
C TYR A 240 -1.65 1.47 -7.93
N PHE A 241 -2.92 1.12 -7.89
CA PHE A 241 -3.36 -0.27 -7.85
C PHE A 241 -3.99 -0.66 -9.17
N LEU A 242 -3.67 -1.86 -9.63
CA LEU A 242 -4.37 -2.57 -10.68
C LEU A 242 -5.18 -3.72 -10.08
N HIS A 243 -6.46 -3.77 -10.42
CA HIS A 243 -7.31 -4.93 -10.18
C HIS A 243 -7.37 -5.77 -11.46
N LEU A 244 -6.79 -6.96 -11.41
CA LEU A 244 -6.61 -7.83 -12.57
C LEU A 244 -7.32 -9.15 -12.34
N THR A 245 -7.91 -9.71 -13.42
CA THR A 245 -8.52 -11.05 -13.42
C THR A 245 -8.56 -11.60 -14.83
N ALA A 246 -8.64 -12.92 -14.96
CA ALA A 246 -8.86 -13.56 -16.26
C ALA A 246 -10.19 -13.10 -16.88
N GLY A 247 -10.21 -12.93 -18.19
CA GLY A 247 -11.41 -12.54 -18.93
C GLY A 247 -11.84 -11.08 -18.81
N ALA A 248 -11.13 -10.26 -18.02
CA ALA A 248 -11.38 -8.82 -17.98
C ALA A 248 -10.89 -8.12 -19.28
N PRO A 249 -11.42 -6.91 -19.62
CA PRO A 249 -10.94 -6.16 -20.77
C PRO A 249 -9.50 -5.66 -20.57
N PRO A 250 -8.85 -5.18 -21.64
CA PRO A 250 -7.60 -4.44 -21.53
C PRO A 250 -7.77 -3.15 -20.69
N LEU A 251 -6.66 -2.59 -20.19
CA LEU A 251 -6.65 -1.32 -19.50
C LEU A 251 -7.36 -0.23 -20.32
N GLN A 252 -8.35 0.40 -19.72
CA GLN A 252 -9.10 1.49 -20.33
C GLN A 252 -8.38 2.81 -20.06
N GLU A 253 -8.04 3.55 -21.12
CA GLU A 253 -7.24 4.77 -21.00
C GLU A 253 -7.94 5.86 -20.16
N ASP A 254 -9.26 6.01 -20.30
CA ASP A 254 -10.04 6.97 -19.50
C ASP A 254 -9.99 6.65 -18.00
N ALA A 255 -9.99 5.36 -17.63
CA ALA A 255 -9.85 4.95 -16.24
C ALA A 255 -8.44 5.28 -15.72
N LEU A 256 -7.40 5.06 -16.52
CA LEU A 256 -6.04 5.45 -16.18
C LEU A 256 -5.91 6.97 -15.98
N GLN A 257 -6.47 7.77 -16.88
CA GLN A 257 -6.41 9.23 -16.78
C GLN A 257 -7.12 9.75 -15.51
N ARG A 258 -8.27 9.15 -15.12
CA ARG A 258 -8.92 9.46 -13.85
C ARG A 258 -8.02 9.12 -12.67
N ALA A 259 -7.45 7.92 -12.61
CA ALA A 259 -6.56 7.52 -11.52
C ALA A 259 -5.32 8.43 -11.41
N LEU A 260 -4.77 8.91 -12.54
CA LEU A 260 -3.66 9.87 -12.54
C LEU A 260 -4.04 11.24 -11.96
N ALA A 261 -5.30 11.68 -12.20
CA ALA A 261 -5.81 12.97 -11.74
C ALA A 261 -6.21 12.93 -10.24
N GLU A 262 -6.72 11.80 -9.76
CA GLU A 262 -7.23 11.62 -8.38
C GLU A 262 -6.12 11.32 -7.36
N GLY A 263 -4.96 10.89 -7.81
CA GLY A 263 -3.84 10.52 -6.94
C GLY A 263 -3.26 11.71 -6.16
N PRO A 264 -2.62 11.44 -5.00
CA PRO A 264 -1.90 12.49 -4.28
C PRO A 264 -0.86 13.10 -5.20
N GLN A 265 -0.75 14.44 -5.23
CA GLN A 265 0.17 15.12 -6.13
C GLN A 265 1.61 14.78 -5.75
N ALA A 266 2.40 14.29 -6.71
CA ALA A 266 3.79 13.94 -6.49
C ALA A 266 4.59 15.19 -6.10
N GLY A 267 5.14 15.19 -4.90
CA GLY A 267 6.14 16.18 -4.49
C GLY A 267 5.59 17.48 -3.90
N LEU A 268 4.35 17.53 -3.44
CA LEU A 268 3.89 18.57 -2.51
C LEU A 268 4.17 18.07 -1.08
N SER A 269 5.42 18.20 -0.64
CA SER A 269 5.85 18.05 0.75
C SER A 269 6.81 19.18 1.09
#